data_38b7900f0a7007f1f1fef68cb17d40a3
#
_entry.id   38b7900f0a7007f1f1fef68cb17d40a3
#
_cell.length_a   1.000
_cell.length_b   1.000
_cell.length_c   1.000
_cell.angle_alpha   90.00
_cell.angle_beta   90.00
_cell.angle_gamma   90.00
#
_symmetry.space_group_name_H-M   'P 1'
#
loop_
_entity.id
_entity.type
_entity.pdbx_description
1 polymer ?
#
loop_
_entity_poly.entity_id
_entity_poly.type
_entity_poly.pdbx_seq_one_letter_code
_entity_poly.pdbx_strand_id
1 'polypeptide(L)'
;MVDVVTETGAESDRDRSQSFVVFRLGKEGYALEVMRVQEVLDMQSLTEVPGGPKYLLGVINLRGHVVPVYDLRMPFGLPKIAQPTQVPSVLIVETSLGSDTQITGLVVDRVSDVLEFSPEEVQPPPQLGLGKATPYVRGLIRHQEGFLLVLDVDRVFSALGTLNGEGA
;
A
#
# COMPACT_ATOMS: atom_id res chain seq x y z
N MET A 1 9.88 -9.37 -32.93
CA MET A 1 9.70 -8.80 -33.05
C MET A 1 8.77 -8.20 -33.72
N VAL A 2 8.45 -8.39 -34.39
CA VAL A 2 7.63 -7.99 -35.16
C VAL A 2 6.43 -7.72 -34.57
N ASP A 3 6.11 -8.41 -33.78
CA ASP A 3 4.95 -8.28 -33.19
C ASP A 3 4.72 -7.00 -32.67
N VAL A 4 5.59 -6.37 -32.32
CA VAL A 4 5.45 -5.12 -31.78
C VAL A 4 4.46 -4.36 -32.53
N VAL A 5 4.54 -4.42 -33.75
CA VAL A 5 3.70 -3.67 -34.54
C VAL A 5 2.32 -4.11 -34.46
N THR A 6 2.13 -5.33 -34.47
CA THR A 6 0.81 -5.77 -34.55
C THR A 6 0.05 -5.44 -33.38
N GLU A 7 0.65 -5.15 -32.36
CA GLU A 7 -0.11 -4.96 -31.28
C GLU A 7 -0.66 -3.71 -31.12
N THR A 8 -0.67 -2.91 -31.96
CA THR A 8 -1.10 -1.66 -31.80
C THR A 8 -2.31 -1.55 -31.03
N GLY A 9 -3.40 -1.80 -31.43
CA GLY A 9 -4.60 -1.60 -30.70
C GLY A 9 -4.72 -2.37 -29.40
N ALA A 10 -4.99 -3.60 -29.53
CA ALA A 10 -5.23 -4.43 -28.39
C ALA A 10 -4.06 -4.54 -27.48
N GLU A 11 -2.89 -4.61 -28.09
CA GLU A 11 -1.78 -4.76 -27.26
C GLU A 11 -1.47 -3.49 -26.54
N SER A 12 -1.70 -2.38 -27.10
CA SER A 12 -1.46 -1.15 -26.45
C SER A 12 -2.25 -1.07 -25.17
N ASP A 13 -3.51 -1.51 -25.20
CA ASP A 13 -4.33 -1.46 -24.03
C ASP A 13 -3.79 -2.42 -22.98
N ARG A 14 -3.37 -3.56 -23.42
CA ARG A 14 -2.86 -4.52 -22.50
C ARG A 14 -1.55 -4.03 -21.88
N ASP A 15 -0.70 -3.37 -22.66
CA ASP A 15 0.53 -2.85 -22.15
C ASP A 15 0.29 -1.74 -21.15
N ARG A 16 -0.82 -1.08 -21.22
CA ARG A 16 -1.11 -0.02 -20.29
C ARG A 16 -1.76 -0.53 -19.02
N SER A 17 -2.15 -1.79 -19.00
CA SER A 17 -2.74 -2.36 -17.81
C SER A 17 -1.68 -2.48 -16.72
N GLN A 18 -2.10 -2.32 -15.50
CA GLN A 18 -1.21 -2.46 -14.36
C GLN A 18 -1.78 -3.48 -13.41
N SER A 19 -0.89 -4.16 -12.72
CA SER A 19 -1.27 -5.13 -11.71
C SER A 19 -1.22 -4.48 -10.34
N PHE A 20 -2.21 -4.80 -9.54
CA PHE A 20 -2.32 -4.24 -8.19
C PHE A 20 -2.46 -5.36 -7.18
N VAL A 21 -1.81 -5.18 -6.04
CA VAL A 21 -2.01 -6.06 -4.90
C VAL A 21 -3.21 -5.51 -4.16
N VAL A 22 -4.23 -6.34 -3.97
CA VAL A 22 -5.45 -5.93 -3.30
C VAL A 22 -5.44 -6.48 -1.88
N PHE A 23 -5.67 -5.61 -0.92
CA PHE A 23 -5.63 -6.01 0.49
C PHE A 23 -6.75 -5.33 1.27
N ARG A 24 -6.97 -5.82 2.47
CA ARG A 24 -8.05 -5.28 3.31
C ARG A 24 -7.48 -4.59 4.53
N LEU A 25 -8.12 -3.48 4.88
CA LEU A 25 -7.88 -2.79 6.12
C LEU A 25 -9.26 -2.45 6.65
N GLY A 26 -9.65 -3.07 7.74
CA GLY A 26 -10.99 -2.90 8.24
C GLY A 26 -11.99 -3.47 7.25
N LYS A 27 -12.96 -2.68 6.91
CA LYS A 27 -14.01 -3.14 6.01
C LYS A 27 -13.74 -2.79 4.56
N GLU A 28 -12.70 -2.02 4.30
CA GLU A 28 -12.47 -1.53 2.96
C GLU A 28 -11.36 -2.26 2.23
N GLY A 29 -11.47 -2.30 0.92
CA GLY A 29 -10.43 -2.86 0.08
C GLY A 29 -9.54 -1.77 -0.46
N TYR A 30 -8.26 -2.04 -0.50
CA TYR A 30 -7.26 -1.09 -0.99
C TYR A 30 -6.41 -1.77 -2.04
N ALA A 31 -5.75 -0.98 -2.84
CA ALA A 31 -4.90 -1.52 -3.90
C ALA A 31 -3.58 -0.75 -3.98
N LEU A 32 -2.51 -1.46 -4.24
CA LEU A 32 -1.19 -0.89 -4.41
C LEU A 32 -0.58 -1.47 -5.67
N GLU A 33 0.12 -0.66 -6.43
CA GLU A 33 0.76 -1.17 -7.63
C GLU A 33 1.76 -2.27 -7.28
N VAL A 34 1.67 -3.38 -7.98
CA VAL A 34 2.54 -4.51 -7.74
C VAL A 34 4.02 -4.11 -7.82
N MET A 35 4.35 -3.18 -8.70
CA MET A 35 5.74 -2.79 -8.85
C MET A 35 6.32 -2.16 -7.59
N ARG A 36 5.48 -1.70 -6.69
CA ARG A 36 5.97 -1.11 -5.46
C ARG A 36 6.03 -2.13 -4.32
N VAL A 37 5.54 -3.35 -4.53
CA VAL A 37 5.51 -4.38 -3.50
C VAL A 37 6.58 -5.41 -3.80
N GLN A 38 7.54 -5.53 -2.90
CA GLN A 38 8.60 -6.50 -3.10
C GLN A 38 8.18 -7.88 -2.67
N GLU A 39 7.45 -7.99 -1.59
CA GLU A 39 6.96 -9.28 -1.16
C GLU A 39 5.88 -9.11 -0.10
N VAL A 40 5.15 -10.16 0.16
CA VAL A 40 4.09 -10.19 1.16
C VAL A 40 4.48 -11.27 2.15
N LEU A 41 4.46 -10.93 3.42
CA LEU A 41 4.85 -11.85 4.48
C LEU A 41 3.74 -11.94 5.51
N ASP A 42 3.70 -13.04 6.23
CA ASP A 42 2.86 -13.09 7.41
C ASP A 42 3.53 -12.25 8.49
N MET A 43 2.73 -11.66 9.35
CA MET A 43 3.27 -10.88 10.45
C MET A 43 4.16 -11.76 11.29
N GLN A 44 5.32 -11.25 11.64
CA GLN A 44 6.26 -11.98 12.46
C GLN A 44 6.60 -11.14 13.67
N SER A 45 7.43 -11.68 14.54
CA SER A 45 7.82 -10.97 15.74
C SER A 45 8.53 -9.69 15.38
N LEU A 46 8.13 -8.62 16.03
CA LEU A 46 8.73 -7.33 15.81
C LEU A 46 9.62 -6.98 16.98
N THR A 47 10.68 -6.25 16.71
CA THR A 47 11.47 -5.66 17.76
C THR A 47 10.99 -4.24 17.91
N GLU A 48 10.48 -3.90 19.07
CA GLU A 48 9.96 -2.56 19.29
C GLU A 48 11.10 -1.57 19.42
N VAL A 49 10.87 -0.36 18.93
CA VAL A 49 11.84 0.71 19.04
C VAL A 49 11.38 1.63 20.16
N PRO A 50 12.03 1.60 21.31
CA PRO A 50 11.59 2.43 22.44
C PRO A 50 11.64 3.91 22.07
N GLY A 51 10.55 4.61 22.36
CA GLY A 51 10.50 6.03 22.05
C GLY A 51 10.30 6.31 20.57
N GLY A 52 10.01 5.29 19.79
CA GLY A 52 9.82 5.50 18.36
C GLY A 52 8.50 6.18 18.02
N PRO A 53 8.34 6.49 16.76
CA PRO A 53 7.11 7.15 16.30
C PRO A 53 5.87 6.32 16.54
N LYS A 54 4.74 7.01 16.68
CA LYS A 54 3.51 6.37 17.02
C LYS A 54 3.04 5.30 16.05
N TYR A 55 3.22 5.52 14.79
CA TYR A 55 2.74 4.57 13.79
C TYR A 55 3.73 3.43 13.52
N LEU A 56 4.91 3.51 14.10
CA LEU A 56 5.92 2.49 13.91
C LEU A 56 5.67 1.38 14.90
N LEU A 57 5.34 0.20 14.40
CA LEU A 57 5.13 -0.93 15.29
C LEU A 57 6.44 -1.52 15.78
N GLY A 58 7.47 -1.43 14.97
CA GLY A 58 8.77 -1.98 15.30
C GLY A 58 9.55 -2.26 14.04
N VAL A 59 10.57 -3.08 14.16
CA VAL A 59 11.38 -3.44 13.00
C VAL A 59 11.48 -4.94 12.90
N ILE A 60 11.68 -5.43 11.69
CA ILE A 60 11.92 -6.85 11.46
C ILE A 60 13.25 -6.99 10.73
N ASN A 61 13.83 -8.17 10.82
CA ASN A 61 15.04 -8.47 10.09
C ASN A 61 14.62 -9.24 8.86
N LEU A 62 14.88 -8.67 7.69
CA LEU A 62 14.52 -9.30 6.44
C LEU A 62 15.82 -9.54 5.69
N ARG A 63 16.29 -10.78 5.72
CA ARG A 63 17.52 -11.17 5.05
C ARG A 63 18.70 -10.28 5.42
N GLY A 64 18.83 -9.98 6.70
CA GLY A 64 19.94 -9.18 7.16
C GLY A 64 19.70 -7.68 7.11
N HIS A 65 18.55 -7.26 6.59
CA HIS A 65 18.22 -5.84 6.55
C HIS A 65 17.18 -5.50 7.60
N VAL A 66 17.34 -4.36 8.24
CA VAL A 66 16.39 -3.91 9.22
C VAL A 66 15.30 -3.14 8.49
N VAL A 67 14.08 -3.61 8.62
CA VAL A 67 12.95 -3.01 7.90
C VAL A 67 11.93 -2.49 8.91
N PRO A 68 11.64 -1.19 8.91
CA PRO A 68 10.62 -0.66 9.81
C PRO A 68 9.24 -1.07 9.34
N VAL A 69 8.36 -1.35 10.28
CA VAL A 69 7.01 -1.83 9.97
C VAL A 69 6.00 -0.87 10.59
N TYR A 70 5.13 -0.34 9.77
CA TYR A 70 4.15 0.64 10.18
C TYR A 70 2.73 0.12 10.12
N ASP A 71 1.89 0.63 10.99
CA ASP A 71 0.48 0.27 11.03
C ASP A 71 -0.31 1.39 10.34
N LEU A 72 -0.96 1.07 9.25
CA LEU A 72 -1.73 2.07 8.51
C LEU A 72 -3.06 2.39 9.16
N ARG A 73 -3.50 1.59 10.12
CA ARG A 73 -4.79 1.85 10.73
C ARG A 73 -4.84 3.20 11.41
N MET A 74 -3.80 3.57 12.11
CA MET A 74 -3.81 4.82 12.82
C MET A 74 -3.92 6.04 11.92
N PRO A 75 -3.07 6.20 10.92
CA PRO A 75 -3.18 7.37 10.07
C PRO A 75 -4.48 7.40 9.28
N PHE A 76 -5.10 6.24 9.05
CA PHE A 76 -6.36 6.19 8.31
C PHE A 76 -7.56 6.35 9.25
N GLY A 77 -7.32 6.50 10.53
CA GLY A 77 -8.42 6.68 11.47
C GLY A 77 -9.17 5.41 11.80
N LEU A 78 -8.57 4.27 11.59
CA LEU A 78 -9.22 3.00 11.87
C LEU A 78 -8.83 2.51 13.26
N PRO A 79 -9.75 1.81 13.93
CA PRO A 79 -9.43 1.29 15.26
C PRO A 79 -8.46 0.13 15.18
N LYS A 80 -7.71 -0.09 16.24
CA LYS A 80 -6.83 -1.24 16.30
C LYS A 80 -7.66 -2.51 16.36
N ILE A 81 -7.10 -3.58 15.83
CA ILE A 81 -7.76 -4.86 15.93
C ILE A 81 -7.36 -5.46 17.26
N ALA A 82 -8.34 -5.67 18.14
CA ALA A 82 -8.06 -6.22 19.46
C ALA A 82 -7.60 -7.67 19.36
N GLN A 83 -8.30 -8.44 18.56
CA GLN A 83 -7.95 -9.85 18.42
C GLN A 83 -8.19 -10.26 17.00
N PRO A 84 -7.17 -10.23 16.17
CA PRO A 84 -7.34 -10.61 14.77
C PRO A 84 -7.71 -12.09 14.67
N THR A 85 -8.65 -12.39 13.78
CA THR A 85 -9.06 -13.77 13.57
C THR A 85 -8.05 -14.52 12.73
N GLN A 86 -7.16 -13.80 12.08
CA GLN A 86 -6.13 -14.44 11.30
C GLN A 86 -4.88 -13.59 11.39
N VAL A 87 -3.76 -14.17 11.03
CA VAL A 87 -2.48 -13.48 11.12
C VAL A 87 -2.48 -12.33 10.10
N PRO A 88 -2.17 -11.12 10.54
CA PRO A 88 -2.07 -10.01 9.59
C PRO A 88 -0.92 -10.24 8.61
N SER A 89 -0.96 -9.52 7.50
CA SER A 89 0.09 -9.59 6.51
C SER A 89 0.94 -8.34 6.57
N VAL A 90 2.18 -8.47 6.14
CA VAL A 90 3.08 -7.33 6.02
C VAL A 90 3.42 -7.19 4.55
N LEU A 91 3.13 -6.02 3.99
CA LEU A 91 3.51 -5.73 2.62
C LEU A 91 4.86 -5.04 2.68
N ILE A 92 5.85 -5.64 2.06
CA ILE A 92 7.19 -5.03 1.99
C ILE A 92 7.19 -4.18 0.73
N VAL A 93 7.24 -2.88 0.91
CA VAL A 93 7.12 -1.94 -0.20
C VAL A 93 8.35 -1.08 -0.35
N GLU A 94 8.54 -0.61 -1.57
CA GLU A 94 9.66 0.22 -1.90
C GLU A 94 9.16 1.63 -2.13
N THR A 95 9.78 2.60 -1.50
CA THR A 95 9.38 3.98 -1.64
C THR A 95 10.57 4.81 -2.05
N SER A 96 10.30 5.94 -2.68
CA SER A 96 11.34 6.86 -3.09
C SER A 96 11.31 8.07 -2.19
N LEU A 97 12.45 8.40 -1.61
CA LEU A 97 12.58 9.59 -0.80
C LEU A 97 13.72 10.39 -1.41
N GLY A 98 13.37 11.37 -2.21
CA GLY A 98 14.39 12.11 -2.92
C GLY A 98 15.06 11.20 -3.92
N SER A 99 16.36 11.06 -3.85
CA SER A 99 17.08 10.18 -4.76
C SER A 99 17.27 8.79 -4.16
N ASP A 100 16.85 8.60 -2.91
CA ASP A 100 17.06 7.32 -2.25
C ASP A 100 15.82 6.46 -2.30
N THR A 101 16.03 5.16 -2.26
CA THR A 101 14.96 4.19 -2.22
C THR A 101 15.00 3.52 -0.87
N GLN A 102 13.86 3.38 -0.24
CA GLN A 102 13.76 2.72 1.05
C GLN A 102 12.77 1.60 1.00
N ILE A 103 13.01 0.58 1.83
CA ILE A 103 12.14 -0.57 1.94
C ILE A 103 11.46 -0.49 3.30
N THR A 104 10.16 -0.63 3.31
CA THR A 104 9.38 -0.47 4.53
C THR A 104 8.25 -1.49 4.52
N GLY A 105 7.82 -1.88 5.70
CA GLY A 105 6.71 -2.82 5.84
C GLY A 105 5.43 -2.11 6.25
N LEU A 106 4.32 -2.51 5.66
CA LEU A 106 3.01 -2.01 6.02
C LEU A 106 2.16 -3.18 6.49
N VAL A 107 1.61 -3.07 7.69
CA VAL A 107 0.75 -4.13 8.20
C VAL A 107 -0.67 -3.90 7.71
N VAL A 108 -1.24 -4.94 7.13
CA VAL A 108 -2.61 -4.92 6.64
C VAL A 108 -3.32 -6.15 7.18
N ASP A 109 -4.65 -6.16 7.12
CA ASP A 109 -5.40 -7.28 7.67
C ASP A 109 -5.11 -8.56 6.90
N ARG A 110 -5.15 -8.47 5.58
CA ARG A 110 -4.81 -9.61 4.73
C ARG A 110 -4.73 -9.15 3.30
N VAL A 111 -3.96 -9.89 2.51
CA VAL A 111 -3.88 -9.66 1.08
C VAL A 111 -4.85 -10.64 0.44
N SER A 112 -5.72 -10.15 -0.40
CA SER A 112 -6.76 -10.99 -0.98
C SER A 112 -6.47 -11.41 -2.41
N ASP A 113 -5.90 -10.53 -3.22
CA ASP A 113 -5.73 -10.82 -4.64
C ASP A 113 -4.64 -10.00 -5.28
N VAL A 114 -4.28 -10.40 -6.49
CA VAL A 114 -3.49 -9.55 -7.39
C VAL A 114 -4.33 -9.44 -8.64
N LEU A 115 -4.74 -8.23 -8.99
CA LEU A 115 -5.65 -8.01 -10.10
C LEU A 115 -5.07 -6.99 -11.06
N GLU A 116 -5.49 -7.08 -12.32
CA GLU A 116 -5.06 -6.14 -13.33
C GLU A 116 -6.17 -5.18 -13.67
N PHE A 117 -5.83 -3.92 -13.84
CA PHE A 117 -6.80 -2.90 -14.23
C PHE A 117 -6.14 -1.98 -15.25
N SER A 118 -6.95 -1.49 -16.18
CA SER A 118 -6.44 -0.53 -17.14
C SER A 118 -6.42 0.86 -16.51
N PRO A 119 -5.66 1.79 -17.05
CA PRO A 119 -5.61 3.14 -16.49
C PRO A 119 -6.98 3.80 -16.45
N GLU A 120 -7.85 3.48 -17.41
CA GLU A 120 -9.16 4.09 -17.44
C GLU A 120 -10.03 3.65 -16.29
N GLU A 121 -9.73 2.51 -15.69
CA GLU A 121 -10.51 2.02 -14.58
C GLU A 121 -10.17 2.72 -13.27
N VAL A 122 -9.06 3.43 -13.22
CA VAL A 122 -8.68 4.17 -12.03
C VAL A 122 -9.30 5.55 -12.14
N GLN A 123 -10.29 5.81 -11.32
CA GLN A 123 -11.00 7.07 -11.35
C GLN A 123 -10.47 8.00 -10.28
N PRO A 124 -10.53 9.31 -10.50
CA PRO A 124 -10.06 10.23 -9.48
C PRO A 124 -10.92 10.14 -8.23
N PRO A 125 -10.36 10.41 -7.06
CA PRO A 125 -11.13 10.36 -5.83
C PRO A 125 -12.16 11.48 -5.80
N PRO A 126 -13.28 11.27 -5.10
CA PRO A 126 -14.32 12.29 -5.05
C PRO A 126 -13.85 13.51 -4.25
N GLN A 127 -14.37 14.66 -4.61
CA GLN A 127 -13.97 15.87 -3.93
C GLN A 127 -14.40 15.91 -2.50
N LEU A 128 -15.46 15.22 -2.15
CA LEU A 128 -15.93 15.24 -0.79
C LEU A 128 -15.02 14.49 0.16
N GLY A 129 -14.08 13.79 -0.38
CA GLY A 129 -13.09 13.14 0.46
C GLY A 129 -13.48 11.75 0.92
N LEU A 130 -12.53 11.07 1.49
CA LEU A 130 -12.70 9.72 1.95
C LEU A 130 -12.24 9.61 3.40
N GLY A 131 -12.49 10.67 4.16
CA GLY A 131 -12.08 10.68 5.54
C GLY A 131 -10.58 10.88 5.67
N LYS A 132 -10.00 10.29 6.69
CA LYS A 132 -8.57 10.49 6.94
C LYS A 132 -7.69 9.81 5.92
N ALA A 133 -8.22 8.89 5.14
CA ALA A 133 -7.43 8.25 4.12
C ALA A 133 -7.28 9.11 2.87
N THR A 134 -8.09 10.17 2.74
CA THR A 134 -8.10 11.01 1.55
C THR A 134 -6.71 11.43 1.04
N PRO A 135 -5.81 11.90 1.87
CA PRO A 135 -4.51 12.37 1.36
C PRO A 135 -3.68 11.26 0.73
N TYR A 136 -3.99 10.01 1.04
CA TYR A 136 -3.19 8.89 0.59
C TYR A 136 -3.77 8.16 -0.60
N VAL A 137 -4.99 8.52 -1.02
CA VAL A 137 -5.67 7.82 -2.09
C VAL A 137 -5.51 8.59 -3.38
N ARG A 138 -4.95 7.94 -4.40
CA ARG A 138 -4.80 8.59 -5.68
C ARG A 138 -5.91 8.25 -6.66
N GLY A 139 -6.75 7.31 -6.33
CA GLY A 139 -7.86 6.96 -7.21
C GLY A 139 -8.72 5.86 -6.64
N LEU A 140 -9.80 5.58 -7.34
CA LEU A 140 -10.72 4.53 -6.96
C LEU A 140 -10.92 3.60 -8.15
N ILE A 141 -11.07 2.31 -7.87
CA ILE A 141 -11.38 1.33 -8.90
C ILE A 141 -12.66 0.65 -8.51
N ARG A 142 -13.62 0.63 -9.41
CA ARG A 142 -14.87 -0.07 -9.16
C ARG A 142 -14.58 -1.57 -9.21
N HIS A 143 -14.95 -2.30 -8.20
CA HIS A 143 -14.68 -3.71 -8.14
C HIS A 143 -15.81 -4.40 -7.38
N GLN A 144 -16.40 -5.41 -8.01
CA GLN A 144 -17.53 -6.12 -7.44
C GLN A 144 -18.64 -5.10 -7.13
N GLU A 145 -19.13 -5.04 -5.93
CA GLU A 145 -20.17 -4.09 -5.64
C GLU A 145 -19.67 -2.89 -4.87
N GLY A 146 -18.42 -2.63 -4.91
CA GLY A 146 -17.84 -1.50 -4.19
C GLY A 146 -16.68 -0.92 -4.93
N PHE A 147 -15.78 -0.34 -4.16
CA PHE A 147 -14.60 0.29 -4.74
C PHE A 147 -13.35 -0.16 -4.01
N LEU A 148 -12.25 -0.18 -4.74
CA LEU A 148 -10.94 -0.33 -4.14
C LEU A 148 -10.31 1.06 -4.10
N LEU A 149 -9.68 1.38 -2.98
CA LEU A 149 -9.02 2.67 -2.85
C LEU A 149 -7.55 2.46 -3.22
N VAL A 150 -7.12 3.11 -4.28
CA VAL A 150 -5.74 2.96 -4.77
C VAL A 150 -4.86 3.92 -3.99
N LEU A 151 -3.89 3.38 -3.29
CA LEU A 151 -3.01 4.18 -2.46
C LEU A 151 -1.80 4.69 -3.22
N ASP A 152 -1.36 5.87 -2.85
CA ASP A 152 -0.12 6.43 -3.34
C ASP A 152 0.91 6.18 -2.23
N VAL A 153 1.76 5.20 -2.44
CA VAL A 153 2.72 4.77 -1.45
C VAL A 153 3.64 5.92 -1.02
N ASP A 154 4.06 6.74 -1.94
CA ASP A 154 4.97 7.81 -1.59
C ASP A 154 4.29 8.85 -0.71
N ARG A 155 3.00 9.11 -0.95
CA ARG A 155 2.28 10.03 -0.09
C ARG A 155 2.08 9.44 1.30
N VAL A 156 1.84 8.14 1.37
CA VAL A 156 1.69 7.48 2.66
C VAL A 156 2.94 7.67 3.49
N PHE A 157 4.11 7.39 2.92
CA PHE A 157 5.32 7.48 3.69
C PHE A 157 5.77 8.91 3.93
N SER A 158 5.47 9.79 3.03
CA SER A 158 5.79 11.18 3.25
C SER A 158 5.01 11.70 4.45
N ALA A 159 3.73 11.31 4.55
CA ALA A 159 2.90 11.73 5.66
C ALA A 159 3.35 11.07 6.96
N LEU A 160 3.70 9.79 6.92
CA LEU A 160 4.16 9.11 8.12
C LEU A 160 5.45 9.72 8.63
N GLY A 161 6.33 10.09 7.73
CA GLY A 161 7.56 10.73 8.12
C GLY A 161 7.32 12.07 8.79
N THR A 162 6.42 12.85 8.22
CA THR A 162 6.09 14.13 8.79
C THR A 162 5.45 13.98 10.16
N LEU A 163 4.54 13.02 10.28
CA LEU A 163 3.87 12.83 11.54
C LEU A 163 4.78 12.24 12.60
N ASN A 164 5.75 11.45 12.17
CA ASN A 164 6.58 10.78 13.12
C ASN A 164 7.80 11.53 13.53
N GLY A 165 8.22 12.50 12.82
CA GLY A 165 9.39 12.98 13.25
C GLY A 165 9.78 14.20 12.91
N GLU A 166 9.30 14.58 11.98
CA GLU A 166 9.74 15.60 11.53
C GLU A 166 9.59 16.64 12.31
N GLY A 167 8.67 16.68 12.83
CA GLY A 167 8.48 17.75 13.61
C GLY A 167 9.31 17.71 14.83
N ALA A 168 9.95 16.72 15.03
CA ALA A 168 10.71 16.62 16.25
C ALA A 168 11.96 17.42 16.21
#